data_2ec090fc3eab8aedd375608094f113ed
#
_entry.id   2ec090fc3eab8aedd375608094f113ed
#
_cell.length_a   1.000
_cell.length_b   1.000
_cell.length_c   1.000
_cell.angle_alpha   90.00
_cell.angle_beta   90.00
_cell.angle_gamma   90.00
#
_symmetry.space_group_name_H-M   'P 1'
#
loop_
_entity.id
_entity.type
_entity.pdbx_description
1 polymer ?
#
loop_
_entity_poly.entity_id
_entity_poly.type
_entity_poly.pdbx_seq_one_letter_code
_entity_poly.pdbx_strand_id
1 'polypeptide(L)'
;MCFIDTNGMSRRGFLGGSLVAGATAAAGLGRSLVLPGVAEGAEPAPGGGGPGAAGVSFKWFGTNGWEITFGNKTILVDPWFNRFESGFLQNKLDHERLLPTDTALIDQHVKKADQILIGHGHWDHMADVPYIAKKTGAMVVGSETHANVMRAAGVAEGKIVQVKGGEYMQFDGYSIEVFPSVHSMGGTKKYAVPGHLVLVPASPPTKVGDLPEGDTLIYVLRIAGKYTIFLMSSGNYIERAIAGLKPDVALVAPLFSNNTVDFTPRLVRALGYPKLVLPTHWDNFEAPLTSTPTDLRSVYGDPANLDLWVKEMKKVTPRTRIVTMPYFSSYAP
;
A
#
# COMPACT_ATOMS: atom_id res chain seq x y z
N MET A 1 -18.42 -38.26 -23.29
CA MET A 1 -19.82 -38.74 -23.12
C MET A 1 -20.01 -39.16 -21.69
N CYS A 2 -20.49 -38.28 -20.84
CA CYS A 2 -21.10 -38.60 -19.54
C CYS A 2 -22.16 -37.54 -19.29
N PHE A 3 -23.38 -38.01 -19.26
CA PHE A 3 -24.60 -37.23 -18.97
C PHE A 3 -24.64 -36.93 -17.48
N ILE A 4 -24.89 -35.70 -17.08
CA ILE A 4 -25.30 -35.32 -15.73
C ILE A 4 -26.76 -34.93 -15.81
N ASP A 5 -27.58 -35.67 -15.07
CA ASP A 5 -28.98 -35.56 -14.92
C ASP A 5 -29.37 -34.32 -14.08
N THR A 6 -30.25 -33.48 -14.64
CA THR A 6 -30.81 -32.31 -13.98
C THR A 6 -32.18 -32.66 -13.44
N ASN A 7 -32.28 -32.98 -12.16
CA ASN A 7 -33.56 -33.04 -11.46
C ASN A 7 -33.69 -31.90 -10.44
N GLY A 8 -34.73 -31.09 -10.70
CA GLY A 8 -35.00 -29.86 -10.01
C GLY A 8 -35.37 -30.01 -8.54
N MET A 9 -34.87 -29.06 -7.75
CA MET A 9 -35.41 -28.74 -6.44
C MET A 9 -36.12 -27.39 -6.45
N SER A 10 -37.42 -27.46 -6.24
CA SER A 10 -38.35 -26.37 -6.13
C SER A 10 -38.08 -25.47 -4.92
N ARG A 11 -38.02 -24.16 -5.18
CA ARG A 11 -38.01 -23.11 -4.16
C ARG A 11 -39.42 -22.91 -3.58
N ARG A 12 -39.88 -23.73 -2.66
CA ARG A 12 -41.04 -23.41 -1.79
C ARG A 12 -41.03 -24.36 -0.58
N GLY A 13 -40.80 -23.80 0.63
CA GLY A 13 -41.02 -24.52 1.86
C GLY A 13 -40.10 -24.17 3.01
N PHE A 14 -39.99 -22.88 3.38
CA PHE A 14 -39.46 -22.51 4.67
C PHE A 14 -40.17 -21.27 5.23
N LEU A 15 -41.44 -21.48 5.58
CA LEU A 15 -42.19 -20.57 6.44
C LEU A 15 -43.27 -21.41 7.16
N GLY A 16 -43.21 -21.47 8.48
CA GLY A 16 -44.36 -21.90 9.25
C GLY A 16 -43.99 -22.85 10.40
N GLY A 17 -43.87 -22.31 11.60
CA GLY A 17 -43.80 -23.06 12.84
C GLY A 17 -43.71 -22.10 14.01
N SER A 18 -44.86 -21.47 14.31
CA SER A 18 -45.01 -20.60 15.48
C SER A 18 -45.47 -21.38 16.72
N LEU A 19 -44.95 -20.98 17.89
CA LEU A 19 -45.59 -20.85 19.21
C LEU A 19 -45.99 -22.12 19.97
N VAL A 20 -45.57 -22.21 21.21
CA VAL A 20 -46.45 -21.98 22.38
C VAL A 20 -45.60 -21.83 23.65
N ALA A 21 -46.00 -20.89 24.48
CA ALA A 21 -45.48 -20.50 25.75
C ALA A 21 -45.63 -21.57 26.86
N GLY A 22 -44.73 -21.52 27.83
CA GLY A 22 -44.86 -22.19 29.13
C GLY A 22 -43.97 -21.51 30.15
N ALA A 23 -44.54 -20.59 30.92
CA ALA A 23 -43.87 -19.98 32.07
C ALA A 23 -43.94 -20.93 33.26
N THR A 24 -42.81 -21.29 33.86
CA THR A 24 -42.73 -21.70 35.26
C THR A 24 -41.49 -21.09 35.90
N ALA A 25 -41.73 -20.27 36.91
CA ALA A 25 -40.72 -19.70 37.78
C ALA A 25 -40.13 -20.81 38.71
N ALA A 26 -38.81 -20.87 38.79
CA ALA A 26 -38.12 -21.45 39.94
C ALA A 26 -36.87 -20.62 40.24
N ALA A 27 -36.84 -20.04 41.41
CA ALA A 27 -35.70 -19.34 41.99
C ALA A 27 -34.61 -20.35 42.35
N GLY A 28 -33.33 -19.99 42.10
CA GLY A 28 -32.23 -20.81 42.58
C GLY A 28 -30.86 -20.38 42.06
N LEU A 29 -30.20 -19.55 42.87
CA LEU A 29 -28.75 -19.45 43.04
C LEU A 29 -27.89 -19.21 41.80
N GLY A 30 -27.58 -17.94 41.60
CA GLY A 30 -26.55 -17.44 40.67
C GLY A 30 -25.15 -17.99 40.97
N ARG A 31 -24.57 -18.55 39.96
CA ARG A 31 -23.12 -18.54 39.75
C ARG A 31 -22.89 -17.88 38.42
N SER A 32 -22.55 -16.60 38.49
CA SER A 32 -22.00 -15.87 37.35
C SER A 32 -20.68 -16.52 36.94
N LEU A 33 -20.66 -17.17 35.79
CA LEU A 33 -19.44 -17.47 35.07
C LEU A 33 -18.88 -16.11 34.60
N VAL A 34 -17.92 -15.58 35.34
CA VAL A 34 -17.08 -14.46 34.90
C VAL A 34 -16.18 -15.02 33.82
N LEU A 35 -16.49 -14.71 32.57
CA LEU A 35 -15.52 -14.84 31.48
C LEU A 35 -14.39 -13.86 31.82
N PRO A 36 -13.10 -14.24 31.64
CA PRO A 36 -12.00 -13.34 31.89
C PRO A 36 -12.16 -12.14 30.96
N GLY A 37 -12.29 -10.96 31.57
CA GLY A 37 -12.48 -9.68 30.89
C GLY A 37 -11.33 -9.46 29.91
N VAL A 38 -11.69 -9.09 28.68
CA VAL A 38 -10.81 -8.38 27.77
C VAL A 38 -10.47 -7.08 28.53
N ALA A 39 -9.21 -6.92 28.91
CA ALA A 39 -8.73 -5.72 29.56
C ALA A 39 -9.00 -4.54 28.60
N GLU A 40 -9.95 -3.69 28.93
CA GLU A 40 -10.09 -2.36 28.33
C GLU A 40 -8.77 -1.63 28.54
N GLY A 41 -8.09 -1.36 27.45
CA GLY A 41 -6.85 -0.58 27.48
C GLY A 41 -7.14 0.80 28.06
N ALA A 42 -6.52 1.11 29.18
CA ALA A 42 -6.53 2.44 29.78
C ALA A 42 -6.17 3.49 28.73
N GLU A 43 -6.99 4.53 28.61
CA GLU A 43 -6.67 5.72 27.82
C GLU A 43 -5.33 6.31 28.31
N PRO A 44 -4.37 6.59 27.41
CA PRO A 44 -3.17 7.29 27.81
C PRO A 44 -3.48 8.72 28.21
N ALA A 45 -2.99 9.13 29.36
CA ALA A 45 -3.09 10.47 29.89
C ALA A 45 -2.58 11.54 28.91
N PRO A 46 -3.19 12.74 28.84
CA PRO A 46 -2.72 13.82 28.00
C PRO A 46 -1.47 14.46 28.60
N GLY A 47 -0.34 14.32 27.96
CA GLY A 47 0.85 15.11 28.32
C GLY A 47 2.17 14.31 28.27
N GLY A 48 2.92 14.55 27.25
CA GLY A 48 4.30 14.09 27.13
C GLY A 48 4.59 13.67 25.71
N GLY A 49 5.50 14.36 25.01
CA GLY A 49 6.02 13.91 23.73
C GLY A 49 6.49 12.47 23.89
N GLY A 50 5.68 11.51 23.39
CA GLY A 50 5.96 10.11 23.57
C GLY A 50 7.19 9.70 22.75
N PRO A 51 7.96 8.69 23.19
CA PRO A 51 9.13 8.17 22.49
C PRO A 51 8.80 7.47 21.16
N GLY A 52 7.61 7.70 20.56
CA GLY A 52 7.11 7.02 19.40
C GLY A 52 7.76 7.41 18.08
N ALA A 53 8.21 8.66 17.91
CA ALA A 53 8.84 9.15 16.67
C ALA A 53 10.37 9.18 16.75
N ALA A 54 10.95 9.06 17.95
CA ALA A 54 12.39 9.14 18.14
C ALA A 54 13.08 7.98 17.39
N GLY A 55 13.79 8.34 16.31
CA GLY A 55 14.58 7.40 15.52
C GLY A 55 13.88 6.81 14.28
N VAL A 56 12.68 7.30 13.90
CA VAL A 56 12.09 6.97 12.59
C VAL A 56 12.52 8.02 11.57
N SER A 57 13.03 7.59 10.42
CA SER A 57 13.40 8.46 9.32
C SER A 57 12.79 7.95 8.02
N PHE A 58 12.36 8.88 7.20
CA PHE A 58 11.80 8.66 5.86
C PHE A 58 12.73 9.29 4.83
N LYS A 59 13.14 8.51 3.82
CA LYS A 59 13.92 9.00 2.68
C LYS A 59 13.16 8.69 1.41
N TRP A 60 12.92 9.70 0.58
CA TRP A 60 12.13 9.57 -0.63
C TRP A 60 13.00 9.41 -1.86
N PHE A 61 12.68 8.41 -2.69
CA PHE A 61 13.38 8.12 -3.95
C PHE A 61 12.62 8.64 -5.18
N GLY A 62 11.49 9.31 -4.97
CA GLY A 62 10.55 9.67 -6.03
C GLY A 62 9.51 8.58 -6.28
N THR A 63 8.50 8.89 -7.10
CA THR A 63 7.33 8.04 -7.33
C THR A 63 6.75 7.58 -5.99
N ASN A 64 6.60 6.29 -5.77
CA ASN A 64 6.22 5.73 -4.46
C ASN A 64 7.43 5.11 -3.72
N GLY A 65 8.65 5.42 -4.16
CA GLY A 65 9.88 4.85 -3.61
C GLY A 65 10.28 5.46 -2.27
N TRP A 66 10.30 4.66 -1.22
CA TRP A 66 10.68 5.10 0.13
C TRP A 66 11.66 4.16 0.80
N GLU A 67 12.54 4.75 1.60
CA GLU A 67 13.30 4.06 2.64
C GLU A 67 12.80 4.56 4.00
N ILE A 68 12.35 3.64 4.84
CA ILE A 68 11.90 3.91 6.21
C ILE A 68 12.87 3.21 7.15
N THR A 69 13.57 3.98 7.98
CA THR A 69 14.54 3.45 8.94
C THR A 69 14.11 3.71 10.37
N PHE A 70 14.32 2.74 11.23
CA PHE A 70 14.11 2.83 12.68
C PHE A 70 14.98 1.80 13.40
N GLY A 71 15.65 2.23 14.47
CA GLY A 71 16.66 1.38 15.11
C GLY A 71 17.70 0.88 14.11
N ASN A 72 17.84 -0.43 13.98
CA ASN A 72 18.71 -1.08 12.99
C ASN A 72 17.96 -1.63 11.77
N LYS A 73 16.68 -1.32 11.63
CA LYS A 73 15.81 -1.83 10.55
C LYS A 73 15.71 -0.85 9.40
N THR A 74 15.57 -1.39 8.20
CA THR A 74 15.36 -0.65 6.95
C THR A 74 14.28 -1.33 6.15
N ILE A 75 13.17 -0.62 5.92
CA ILE A 75 12.05 -1.06 5.09
C ILE A 75 12.05 -0.23 3.82
N LEU A 76 12.03 -0.88 2.66
CA LEU A 76 11.82 -0.21 1.37
C LEU A 76 10.37 -0.40 0.93
N VAL A 77 9.83 0.62 0.28
CA VAL A 77 8.50 0.58 -0.34
C VAL A 77 8.67 0.97 -1.80
N ASP A 78 8.20 0.15 -2.72
CA ASP A 78 8.21 0.40 -4.17
C ASP A 78 9.51 1.06 -4.68
N PRO A 79 10.70 0.55 -4.34
CA PRO A 79 11.96 1.20 -4.66
C PRO A 79 12.25 1.13 -6.15
N TRP A 80 12.10 2.27 -6.86
CA TRP A 80 12.35 2.38 -8.28
C TRP A 80 13.24 3.59 -8.60
N PHE A 81 14.32 3.37 -9.35
CA PHE A 81 15.38 4.34 -9.65
C PHE A 81 15.56 4.59 -11.14
N ASN A 82 15.28 3.57 -11.96
CA ASN A 82 15.56 3.58 -13.40
C ASN A 82 14.48 4.30 -14.20
N ARG A 83 14.51 5.62 -14.19
CA ARG A 83 13.56 6.49 -14.85
C ARG A 83 13.78 6.54 -16.37
N PHE A 84 12.69 6.50 -17.13
CA PHE A 84 12.71 6.57 -18.59
C PHE A 84 11.36 7.01 -19.14
N GLU A 85 11.36 7.49 -20.39
CA GLU A 85 10.12 7.79 -21.11
C GLU A 85 9.41 6.48 -21.48
N SER A 86 8.32 6.21 -20.81
CA SER A 86 7.46 5.05 -21.08
C SER A 86 6.37 5.35 -22.10
N GLY A 87 6.16 6.61 -22.45
CA GLY A 87 5.04 7.10 -23.25
C GLY A 87 3.75 7.27 -22.47
N PHE A 88 3.74 6.93 -21.19
CA PHE A 88 2.57 7.04 -20.32
C PHE A 88 2.11 8.50 -20.21
N LEU A 89 3.06 9.43 -20.01
CA LEU A 89 2.78 10.86 -19.88
C LEU A 89 2.24 11.49 -21.17
N GLN A 90 2.46 10.86 -22.31
CA GLN A 90 1.96 11.31 -23.62
C GLN A 90 0.66 10.60 -24.03
N ASN A 91 0.00 9.83 -23.10
CA ASN A 91 -1.13 8.96 -23.39
C ASN A 91 -0.85 7.92 -24.50
N LYS A 92 0.39 7.50 -24.63
CA LYS A 92 0.91 6.54 -25.62
C LYS A 92 1.83 5.52 -24.96
N LEU A 93 1.37 4.91 -23.85
CA LEU A 93 2.17 3.91 -23.15
C LEU A 93 2.68 2.84 -24.12
N ASP A 94 3.99 2.69 -24.17
CA ASP A 94 4.67 1.69 -24.99
C ASP A 94 4.91 0.43 -24.17
N HIS A 95 4.06 -0.58 -24.35
CA HIS A 95 4.19 -1.88 -23.68
C HIS A 95 5.44 -2.65 -24.07
N GLU A 96 6.02 -2.37 -25.25
CA GLU A 96 7.26 -3.00 -25.73
C GLU A 96 8.52 -2.26 -25.26
N ARG A 97 8.38 -1.14 -24.57
CA ARG A 97 9.50 -0.38 -24.04
C ARG A 97 10.32 -1.22 -23.08
N LEU A 98 11.61 -1.36 -23.35
CA LEU A 98 12.53 -2.11 -22.50
C LEU A 98 12.72 -1.41 -21.16
N LEU A 99 12.78 -2.22 -20.11
CA LEU A 99 13.10 -1.77 -18.75
C LEU A 99 14.63 -1.56 -18.65
N PRO A 100 15.10 -0.34 -18.44
CA PRO A 100 16.51 -0.11 -18.17
C PRO A 100 16.88 -0.63 -16.78
N THR A 101 18.16 -0.98 -16.59
CA THR A 101 18.68 -1.38 -15.28
C THR A 101 19.99 -0.65 -15.03
N ASP A 102 19.94 0.46 -14.31
CA ASP A 102 21.13 1.14 -13.80
C ASP A 102 21.41 0.71 -12.36
N THR A 103 22.27 -0.30 -12.22
CA THR A 103 22.63 -0.81 -10.90
C THR A 103 23.51 0.16 -10.12
N ALA A 104 24.25 1.05 -10.78
CA ALA A 104 25.13 2.01 -10.12
C ALA A 104 24.32 3.02 -9.29
N LEU A 105 23.21 3.54 -9.84
CA LEU A 105 22.30 4.46 -9.10
C LEU A 105 21.64 3.75 -7.91
N ILE A 106 21.18 2.52 -8.10
CA ILE A 106 20.63 1.71 -7.01
C ILE A 106 21.69 1.49 -5.94
N ASP A 107 22.92 1.13 -6.36
CA ASP A 107 24.03 0.86 -5.45
C ASP A 107 24.47 2.09 -4.66
N GLN A 108 24.33 3.27 -5.25
CA GLN A 108 24.60 4.54 -4.57
C GLN A 108 23.62 4.78 -3.43
N HIS A 109 22.34 4.48 -3.59
CA HIS A 109 21.29 4.90 -2.68
C HIS A 109 20.78 3.79 -1.75
N VAL A 110 20.82 2.52 -2.17
CA VAL A 110 20.35 1.38 -1.38
C VAL A 110 21.55 0.60 -0.83
N LYS A 111 21.80 0.72 0.46
CA LYS A 111 22.89 0.00 1.14
C LYS A 111 22.42 -1.23 1.89
N LYS A 112 21.18 -1.24 2.37
CA LYS A 112 20.60 -2.27 3.19
C LYS A 112 19.09 -2.28 2.98
N ALA A 113 18.46 -3.44 3.13
CA ALA A 113 17.03 -3.60 3.33
C ALA A 113 16.75 -4.86 4.14
N ASP A 114 15.84 -4.79 5.09
CA ASP A 114 15.30 -5.94 5.81
C ASP A 114 14.06 -6.48 5.10
N GLN A 115 13.15 -5.59 4.66
CA GLN A 115 11.99 -5.90 3.84
C GLN A 115 11.85 -4.94 2.67
N ILE A 116 11.21 -5.42 1.58
CA ILE A 116 10.73 -4.63 0.46
C ILE A 116 9.24 -4.90 0.34
N LEU A 117 8.43 -3.84 0.45
CA LEU A 117 6.97 -3.90 0.33
C LEU A 117 6.59 -3.41 -1.05
N ILE A 118 5.88 -4.25 -1.82
CA ILE A 118 5.43 -3.91 -3.18
C ILE A 118 3.96 -3.55 -3.13
N GLY A 119 3.62 -2.30 -3.45
CA GLY A 119 2.27 -1.80 -3.45
C GLY A 119 1.45 -2.28 -4.65
N HIS A 120 2.05 -2.32 -5.85
CA HIS A 120 1.49 -2.96 -7.04
C HIS A 120 2.57 -3.22 -8.11
N GLY A 121 2.22 -3.96 -9.16
CA GLY A 121 3.18 -4.59 -10.07
C GLY A 121 3.69 -3.74 -11.23
N HIS A 122 3.25 -2.48 -11.40
CA HIS A 122 3.73 -1.65 -12.51
C HIS A 122 5.24 -1.39 -12.42
N TRP A 123 5.84 -1.08 -13.56
CA TRP A 123 7.29 -0.90 -13.72
C TRP A 123 7.88 0.15 -12.78
N ASP A 124 7.16 1.23 -12.57
CA ASP A 124 7.55 2.36 -11.72
C ASP A 124 7.43 2.10 -10.22
N HIS A 125 7.08 0.87 -9.83
CA HIS A 125 7.06 0.35 -8.47
C HIS A 125 7.95 -0.88 -8.31
N MET A 126 8.01 -1.77 -9.31
CA MET A 126 8.56 -3.11 -9.13
C MET A 126 9.79 -3.42 -9.99
N ALA A 127 10.09 -2.67 -11.07
CA ALA A 127 11.14 -3.06 -12.03
C ALA A 127 12.51 -3.29 -11.38
N ASP A 128 12.91 -2.49 -10.40
CA ASP A 128 14.21 -2.58 -9.74
C ASP A 128 14.22 -3.53 -8.53
N VAL A 129 13.05 -3.96 -8.05
CA VAL A 129 12.93 -4.79 -6.83
C VAL A 129 13.70 -6.10 -6.91
N PRO A 130 13.69 -6.86 -8.04
CA PRO A 130 14.44 -8.11 -8.11
C PRO A 130 15.95 -7.94 -7.89
N TYR A 131 16.53 -6.87 -8.46
CA TYR A 131 17.95 -6.57 -8.24
C TYR A 131 18.22 -6.20 -6.79
N ILE A 132 17.42 -5.29 -6.22
CA ILE A 132 17.55 -4.82 -4.84
C ILE A 132 17.41 -5.98 -3.84
N ALA A 133 16.43 -6.87 -4.06
CA ALA A 133 16.19 -8.03 -3.21
C ALA A 133 17.39 -8.98 -3.20
N LYS A 134 17.94 -9.31 -4.37
CA LYS A 134 19.14 -10.17 -4.48
C LYS A 134 20.37 -9.54 -3.86
N LYS A 135 20.57 -8.24 -4.06
CA LYS A 135 21.69 -7.49 -3.49
C LYS A 135 21.68 -7.43 -1.97
N THR A 136 20.51 -7.12 -1.39
CA THR A 136 20.37 -6.87 0.05
C THR A 136 20.03 -8.13 0.85
N GLY A 137 19.52 -9.17 0.19
CA GLY A 137 18.94 -10.33 0.85
C GLY A 137 17.64 -10.03 1.60
N ALA A 138 16.99 -8.90 1.26
CA ALA A 138 15.72 -8.49 1.86
C ALA A 138 14.61 -9.51 1.60
N MET A 139 13.67 -9.59 2.52
CA MET A 139 12.40 -10.29 2.33
C MET A 139 11.49 -9.39 1.49
N VAL A 140 10.93 -9.93 0.40
CA VAL A 140 9.99 -9.21 -0.48
C VAL A 140 8.56 -9.62 -0.12
N VAL A 141 7.72 -8.65 0.17
CA VAL A 141 6.30 -8.83 0.48
C VAL A 141 5.46 -8.26 -0.65
N GLY A 142 4.58 -9.06 -1.22
CA GLY A 142 3.73 -8.63 -2.33
C GLY A 142 2.70 -9.66 -2.73
N SER A 143 1.85 -9.32 -3.72
CA SER A 143 0.81 -10.22 -4.25
C SER A 143 1.39 -11.45 -4.95
N GLU A 144 0.52 -12.35 -5.42
CA GLU A 144 0.93 -13.50 -6.23
C GLU A 144 1.69 -13.08 -7.49
N THR A 145 1.23 -12.04 -8.19
CA THR A 145 1.92 -11.48 -9.36
C THR A 145 3.34 -11.03 -8.99
N HIS A 146 3.49 -10.28 -7.89
CA HIS A 146 4.79 -9.80 -7.41
C HIS A 146 5.71 -10.98 -7.06
N ALA A 147 5.19 -11.98 -6.35
CA ALA A 147 5.93 -13.19 -6.00
C ALA A 147 6.41 -13.95 -7.25
N ASN A 148 5.56 -14.09 -8.27
CA ASN A 148 5.90 -14.78 -9.49
C ASN A 148 6.96 -14.04 -10.32
N VAL A 149 6.95 -12.71 -10.33
CA VAL A 149 8.05 -11.90 -10.91
C VAL A 149 9.34 -12.10 -10.14
N MET A 150 9.31 -12.11 -8.81
CA MET A 150 10.51 -12.38 -7.99
C MET A 150 11.09 -13.76 -8.27
N ARG A 151 10.25 -14.79 -8.39
CA ARG A 151 10.64 -16.17 -8.75
C ARG A 151 11.29 -16.22 -10.12
N ALA A 152 10.65 -15.63 -11.14
CA ALA A 152 11.20 -15.54 -12.50
C ALA A 152 12.57 -14.85 -12.54
N ALA A 153 12.77 -13.84 -11.68
CA ALA A 153 14.03 -13.10 -11.56
C ALA A 153 15.08 -13.80 -10.67
N GLY A 154 14.80 -14.99 -10.13
CA GLY A 154 15.74 -15.78 -9.34
C GLY A 154 15.96 -15.26 -7.91
N VAL A 155 14.99 -14.57 -7.34
CA VAL A 155 14.97 -14.27 -5.89
C VAL A 155 14.70 -15.59 -5.15
N ALA A 156 15.45 -15.85 -4.09
CA ALA A 156 15.33 -17.11 -3.34
C ALA A 156 13.92 -17.24 -2.71
N GLU A 157 13.29 -18.42 -2.81
CA GLU A 157 11.92 -18.67 -2.34
C GLU A 157 11.73 -18.30 -0.86
N GLY A 158 12.71 -18.60 -0.01
CA GLY A 158 12.69 -18.22 1.41
C GLY A 158 12.75 -16.70 1.69
N LYS A 159 12.86 -15.87 0.65
CA LYS A 159 12.83 -14.40 0.71
C LYS A 159 11.57 -13.80 0.10
N ILE A 160 10.63 -14.62 -0.36
CA ILE A 160 9.38 -14.19 -0.98
C ILE A 160 8.23 -14.47 -0.02
N VAL A 161 7.49 -13.44 0.33
CA VAL A 161 6.27 -13.53 1.14
C VAL A 161 5.10 -13.11 0.29
N GLN A 162 4.33 -14.09 -0.17
CA GLN A 162 3.13 -13.85 -0.95
C GLN A 162 1.97 -13.52 -0.02
N VAL A 163 1.32 -12.39 -0.28
CA VAL A 163 0.16 -11.88 0.48
C VAL A 163 -0.98 -11.49 -0.46
N LYS A 164 -2.17 -11.29 0.08
CA LYS A 164 -3.37 -10.88 -0.69
C LYS A 164 -4.25 -9.85 0.03
N GLY A 165 -3.81 -9.43 1.23
CA GLY A 165 -4.56 -8.52 2.10
C GLY A 165 -5.29 -9.26 3.21
N GLY A 166 -5.10 -8.77 4.43
CA GLY A 166 -5.57 -9.37 5.69
C GLY A 166 -4.46 -10.02 6.51
N GLU A 167 -3.24 -10.13 5.98
CA GLU A 167 -2.12 -10.69 6.72
C GLU A 167 -1.58 -9.69 7.75
N TYR A 168 -1.20 -10.23 8.91
CA TYR A 168 -0.53 -9.51 9.99
C TYR A 168 0.77 -10.24 10.33
N MET A 169 1.89 -9.64 9.99
CA MET A 169 3.21 -10.23 10.17
C MET A 169 3.95 -9.55 11.31
N GLN A 170 4.33 -10.34 12.33
CA GLN A 170 5.08 -9.85 13.47
C GLN A 170 6.58 -10.08 13.26
N PHE A 171 7.36 -9.03 13.48
CA PHE A 171 8.83 -9.03 13.49
C PHE A 171 9.35 -8.54 14.85
N ASP A 172 10.66 -8.63 15.05
CA ASP A 172 11.28 -8.10 16.25
C ASP A 172 11.24 -6.56 16.28
N GLY A 173 10.44 -6.02 17.18
CA GLY A 173 10.23 -4.58 17.39
C GLY A 173 9.21 -3.90 16.45
N TYR A 174 8.60 -4.61 15.50
CA TYR A 174 7.59 -4.05 14.60
C TYR A 174 6.67 -5.11 13.99
N SER A 175 5.58 -4.65 13.38
CA SER A 175 4.70 -5.50 12.58
C SER A 175 4.34 -4.83 11.26
N ILE A 176 4.01 -5.65 10.26
CA ILE A 176 3.48 -5.23 8.96
C ILE A 176 2.11 -5.85 8.80
N GLU A 177 1.12 -5.02 8.61
CA GLU A 177 -0.27 -5.40 8.33
C GLU A 177 -0.58 -5.08 6.88
N VAL A 178 -1.19 -6.00 6.15
CA VAL A 178 -1.48 -5.88 4.72
C VAL A 178 -2.97 -5.69 4.51
N PHE A 179 -3.34 -4.74 3.67
CA PHE A 179 -4.74 -4.49 3.29
C PHE A 179 -4.90 -4.61 1.78
N PRO A 180 -5.99 -5.23 1.30
CA PRO A 180 -6.32 -5.17 -0.11
C PRO A 180 -6.69 -3.74 -0.48
N SER A 181 -6.31 -3.34 -1.69
CA SER A 181 -6.62 -2.02 -2.22
C SER A 181 -7.04 -2.11 -3.68
N VAL A 182 -7.17 -0.97 -4.33
CA VAL A 182 -7.48 -0.86 -5.75
C VAL A 182 -6.60 0.21 -6.38
N HIS A 183 -6.18 -0.05 -7.61
CA HIS A 183 -5.40 0.91 -8.37
C HIS A 183 -6.24 2.13 -8.79
N SER A 184 -5.59 3.28 -8.94
CA SER A 184 -6.22 4.45 -9.55
C SER A 184 -6.60 4.16 -11.00
N MET A 185 -7.75 4.63 -11.42
CA MET A 185 -8.19 4.51 -12.80
C MET A 185 -7.94 5.82 -13.55
N GLY A 186 -7.36 5.73 -14.73
CA GLY A 186 -7.28 6.86 -15.65
C GLY A 186 -8.66 7.38 -16.08
N GLY A 187 -8.71 8.47 -16.84
CA GLY A 187 -9.96 9.05 -17.34
C GLY A 187 -10.84 8.06 -18.13
N THR A 188 -10.23 7.07 -18.77
CA THR A 188 -10.90 5.98 -19.48
C THR A 188 -11.44 4.85 -18.59
N LYS A 189 -11.25 4.94 -17.26
CA LYS A 189 -11.58 3.90 -16.28
C LYS A 189 -10.82 2.58 -16.51
N LYS A 190 -9.60 2.68 -17.02
CA LYS A 190 -8.70 1.54 -17.25
C LYS A 190 -7.38 1.75 -16.50
N TYR A 191 -6.74 0.65 -16.14
CA TYR A 191 -5.37 0.62 -15.61
C TYR A 191 -4.36 0.71 -16.77
N ALA A 192 -3.15 1.15 -16.48
CA ALA A 192 -2.08 1.29 -17.47
C ALA A 192 -1.67 -0.06 -18.09
N VAL A 193 -1.41 -1.05 -17.25
CA VAL A 193 -1.11 -2.45 -17.62
C VAL A 193 -1.95 -3.34 -16.71
N PRO A 194 -3.19 -3.69 -17.12
CA PRO A 194 -4.06 -4.53 -16.31
C PRO A 194 -3.62 -5.98 -16.31
N GLY A 195 -4.05 -6.75 -15.31
CA GLY A 195 -3.90 -8.20 -15.29
C GLY A 195 -3.06 -8.73 -14.13
N HIS A 196 -2.88 -10.05 -14.15
CA HIS A 196 -2.20 -10.81 -13.11
C HIS A 196 -1.29 -11.87 -13.73
N LEU A 197 -0.20 -12.18 -13.05
CA LEU A 197 0.67 -13.30 -13.37
C LEU A 197 0.40 -14.44 -12.37
N VAL A 198 -0.50 -15.35 -12.75
CA VAL A 198 -0.88 -16.52 -11.93
C VAL A 198 0.11 -17.67 -12.04
N LEU A 199 1.02 -17.62 -13.02
CA LEU A 199 2.13 -18.56 -13.18
C LEU A 199 3.45 -17.80 -13.18
N VAL A 200 4.50 -18.49 -12.76
CA VAL A 200 5.86 -17.92 -12.83
C VAL A 200 6.23 -17.74 -14.31
N PRO A 201 6.55 -16.53 -14.76
CA PRO A 201 7.03 -16.30 -16.13
C PRO A 201 8.26 -17.14 -16.46
N ALA A 202 8.38 -17.57 -17.73
CA ALA A 202 9.52 -18.36 -18.19
C ALA A 202 10.86 -17.59 -18.14
N SER A 203 10.78 -16.25 -18.11
CA SER A 203 11.93 -15.34 -18.00
C SER A 203 11.57 -14.13 -17.15
N PRO A 204 12.56 -13.44 -16.54
CA PRO A 204 12.33 -12.18 -15.87
C PRO A 204 11.68 -11.14 -16.79
N PRO A 205 10.85 -10.23 -16.27
CA PRO A 205 10.32 -9.11 -17.04
C PRO A 205 11.43 -8.27 -17.65
N THR A 206 11.26 -7.90 -18.92
CA THR A 206 12.20 -7.06 -19.67
C THR A 206 11.56 -5.84 -20.29
N LYS A 207 10.23 -5.77 -20.30
CA LYS A 207 9.43 -4.71 -20.91
C LYS A 207 8.38 -4.18 -19.94
N VAL A 208 7.90 -2.98 -20.21
CA VAL A 208 6.80 -2.34 -19.46
C VAL A 208 5.57 -3.26 -19.39
N GLY A 209 5.20 -3.87 -20.53
CA GLY A 209 4.03 -4.76 -20.62
C GLY A 209 4.14 -6.07 -19.85
N ASP A 210 5.35 -6.48 -19.44
CA ASP A 210 5.58 -7.69 -18.65
C ASP A 210 5.22 -7.50 -17.16
N LEU A 211 4.94 -6.25 -16.74
CA LEU A 211 4.68 -5.86 -15.36
C LEU A 211 3.23 -5.36 -15.19
N PRO A 212 2.25 -6.29 -15.11
CA PRO A 212 0.86 -5.93 -14.87
C PRO A 212 0.64 -5.45 -13.43
N GLU A 213 -0.48 -4.75 -13.19
CA GLU A 213 -0.91 -4.22 -11.89
C GLU A 213 -0.85 -5.28 -10.78
N GLY A 214 -1.41 -6.44 -10.99
CA GLY A 214 -1.21 -7.63 -10.19
C GLY A 214 -1.64 -7.56 -8.72
N ASP A 215 -2.74 -6.91 -8.43
CA ASP A 215 -3.30 -6.56 -7.13
C ASP A 215 -2.56 -5.39 -6.43
N THR A 216 -3.32 -4.36 -6.12
CA THR A 216 -2.83 -3.22 -5.34
C THR A 216 -2.99 -3.49 -3.85
N LEU A 217 -1.93 -3.21 -3.09
CA LEU A 217 -1.86 -3.41 -1.65
C LEU A 217 -1.59 -2.10 -0.92
N ILE A 218 -2.13 -1.99 0.29
CA ILE A 218 -1.79 -1.00 1.29
C ILE A 218 -1.08 -1.72 2.44
N TYR A 219 -0.07 -1.08 3.00
CA TYR A 219 0.62 -1.59 4.17
C TYR A 219 0.48 -0.65 5.36
N VAL A 220 0.43 -1.22 6.55
CA VAL A 220 0.55 -0.49 7.80
C VAL A 220 1.72 -1.06 8.58
N LEU A 221 2.73 -0.22 8.78
CA LEU A 221 3.89 -0.54 9.60
C LEU A 221 3.66 0.01 11.01
N ARG A 222 3.73 -0.88 12.02
CA ARG A 222 3.60 -0.51 13.44
C ARG A 222 4.92 -0.76 14.15
N ILE A 223 5.57 0.30 14.62
CA ILE A 223 6.87 0.25 15.29
C ILE A 223 6.64 0.27 16.80
N ALA A 224 7.20 -0.71 17.51
CA ALA A 224 7.06 -0.91 18.95
C ALA A 224 5.60 -0.90 19.45
N GLY A 225 4.64 -1.23 18.58
CA GLY A 225 3.20 -1.19 18.86
C GLY A 225 2.61 0.21 19.10
N LYS A 226 3.38 1.28 18.89
CA LYS A 226 3.02 2.65 19.26
C LYS A 226 3.02 3.63 18.09
N TYR A 227 3.95 3.51 17.15
CA TYR A 227 4.08 4.42 16.02
C TYR A 227 3.60 3.75 14.75
N THR A 228 2.58 4.32 14.14
CA THR A 228 1.86 3.71 13.02
C THR A 228 2.07 4.52 11.74
N ILE A 229 2.53 3.84 10.69
CA ILE A 229 2.76 4.42 9.36
C ILE A 229 1.85 3.72 8.36
N PHE A 230 1.02 4.50 7.67
CA PHE A 230 0.16 4.05 6.58
C PHE A 230 0.87 4.28 5.25
N LEU A 231 0.92 3.25 4.41
CA LEU A 231 1.66 3.23 3.14
C LEU A 231 0.70 2.89 2.00
N MET A 232 0.41 3.87 1.16
CA MET A 232 -0.48 3.78 0.02
C MET A 232 0.33 3.95 -1.27
N SER A 233 0.10 3.11 -2.28
CA SER A 233 0.90 3.12 -3.52
C SER A 233 0.16 3.66 -4.73
N SER A 234 -1.14 3.91 -4.66
CA SER A 234 -1.93 4.36 -5.79
C SER A 234 -3.07 5.29 -5.34
N GLY A 235 -3.57 6.14 -6.23
CA GLY A 235 -4.59 7.15 -5.95
C GLY A 235 -6.02 6.59 -5.81
N ASN A 236 -6.16 5.42 -5.21
CA ASN A 236 -7.46 4.83 -4.88
C ASN A 236 -7.34 3.87 -3.69
N TYR A 237 -8.45 3.46 -3.08
CA TYR A 237 -8.44 2.63 -1.88
C TYR A 237 -9.80 1.99 -1.59
N ILE A 238 -9.81 0.94 -0.80
CA ILE A 238 -11.02 0.33 -0.22
C ILE A 238 -11.28 0.97 1.15
N GLU A 239 -12.20 1.94 1.21
CA GLU A 239 -12.45 2.75 2.41
C GLU A 239 -12.71 1.91 3.67
N ARG A 240 -13.52 0.83 3.54
CA ARG A 240 -13.86 -0.04 4.67
C ARG A 240 -12.66 -0.82 5.21
N ALA A 241 -11.67 -1.12 4.34
CA ALA A 241 -10.49 -1.85 4.75
C ALA A 241 -9.56 -1.00 5.63
N ILE A 242 -9.52 0.32 5.41
CA ILE A 242 -8.61 1.24 6.09
C ILE A 242 -9.28 2.07 7.20
N ALA A 243 -10.59 1.89 7.40
CA ALA A 243 -11.34 2.68 8.37
C ALA A 243 -10.85 2.44 9.80
N GLY A 244 -10.55 3.54 10.52
CA GLY A 244 -10.17 3.49 11.94
C GLY A 244 -8.69 3.18 12.22
N LEU A 245 -7.82 3.14 11.21
CA LEU A 245 -6.38 2.83 11.38
C LEU A 245 -5.62 3.89 12.20
N LYS A 246 -6.01 5.15 12.14
CA LYS A 246 -5.42 6.28 12.87
C LYS A 246 -3.90 6.33 12.84
N PRO A 247 -3.25 6.38 11.67
CA PRO A 247 -1.81 6.41 11.57
C PRO A 247 -1.24 7.74 12.09
N ASP A 248 -0.02 7.69 12.64
CA ASP A 248 0.75 8.89 12.98
C ASP A 248 1.25 9.60 11.73
N VAL A 249 1.68 8.81 10.74
CA VAL A 249 2.11 9.28 9.41
C VAL A 249 1.38 8.51 8.33
N ALA A 250 0.90 9.22 7.31
CA ALA A 250 0.33 8.62 6.11
C ALA A 250 1.12 9.03 4.86
N LEU A 251 1.65 8.06 4.14
CA LEU A 251 2.17 8.24 2.79
C LEU A 251 1.01 8.09 1.83
N VAL A 252 0.64 9.19 1.14
CA VAL A 252 -0.56 9.25 0.32
C VAL A 252 -0.22 9.58 -1.12
N ALA A 253 -0.68 8.75 -2.06
CA ALA A 253 -0.53 8.94 -3.50
C ALA A 253 -1.74 9.71 -4.07
N PRO A 254 -1.62 11.02 -4.37
CA PRO A 254 -2.72 11.81 -4.92
C PRO A 254 -2.90 11.65 -6.43
N LEU A 255 -2.02 10.92 -7.11
CA LEU A 255 -2.08 10.74 -8.55
C LEU A 255 -3.43 10.15 -9.00
N PHE A 256 -4.10 10.81 -9.94
CA PHE A 256 -5.44 10.47 -10.42
C PHE A 256 -6.56 10.42 -9.37
N SER A 257 -6.32 10.98 -8.19
CA SER A 257 -7.33 11.04 -7.11
C SER A 257 -8.62 11.78 -7.54
N ASN A 258 -8.51 12.72 -8.47
CA ASN A 258 -9.65 13.41 -9.08
C ASN A 258 -10.62 12.49 -9.86
N ASN A 259 -10.20 11.27 -10.21
CA ASN A 259 -11.07 10.27 -10.82
C ASN A 259 -11.89 9.46 -9.79
N THR A 260 -11.63 9.70 -8.51
CA THR A 260 -12.33 9.06 -7.38
C THR A 260 -13.17 10.08 -6.64
N VAL A 261 -14.48 9.82 -6.51
CA VAL A 261 -15.41 10.75 -5.85
C VAL A 261 -14.99 10.99 -4.41
N ASP A 262 -14.89 12.27 -4.01
CA ASP A 262 -14.55 12.71 -2.67
C ASP A 262 -13.31 11.99 -2.09
N PHE A 263 -12.29 11.76 -2.94
CA PHE A 263 -11.09 11.02 -2.54
C PHE A 263 -10.50 11.51 -1.22
N THR A 264 -10.17 12.79 -1.14
CA THR A 264 -9.48 13.37 0.01
C THR A 264 -10.33 13.35 1.29
N PRO A 265 -11.58 13.85 1.30
CA PRO A 265 -12.38 13.85 2.52
C PRO A 265 -12.73 12.44 3.02
N ARG A 266 -12.95 11.48 2.12
CA ARG A 266 -13.21 10.08 2.50
C ARG A 266 -11.97 9.43 3.08
N LEU A 267 -10.80 9.60 2.43
CA LEU A 267 -9.53 9.04 2.89
C LEU A 267 -9.16 9.56 4.29
N VAL A 268 -9.17 10.87 4.46
CA VAL A 268 -8.81 11.52 5.74
C VAL A 268 -9.73 11.08 6.86
N ARG A 269 -11.05 10.97 6.60
CA ARG A 269 -12.02 10.47 7.57
C ARG A 269 -11.77 9.01 7.92
N ALA A 270 -11.56 8.15 6.92
CA ALA A 270 -11.28 6.74 7.12
C ALA A 270 -10.02 6.53 7.97
N LEU A 271 -8.98 7.31 7.72
CA LEU A 271 -7.73 7.27 8.48
C LEU A 271 -7.79 7.99 9.84
N GLY A 272 -8.92 8.60 10.22
CA GLY A 272 -9.06 9.28 11.50
C GLY A 272 -8.19 10.53 11.65
N TYR A 273 -7.99 11.27 10.55
CA TYR A 273 -7.27 12.55 10.49
C TYR A 273 -5.80 12.45 10.90
N PRO A 274 -4.93 11.86 10.09
CA PRO A 274 -3.52 11.69 10.39
C PRO A 274 -2.84 13.03 10.68
N LYS A 275 -1.91 13.04 11.65
CA LYS A 275 -1.20 14.26 12.05
C LYS A 275 -0.21 14.74 11.00
N LEU A 276 0.40 13.81 10.28
CA LEU A 276 1.40 14.06 9.25
C LEU A 276 1.05 13.28 7.98
N VAL A 277 1.16 13.96 6.84
CA VAL A 277 1.04 13.35 5.52
C VAL A 277 2.28 13.67 4.70
N LEU A 278 2.86 12.65 4.11
CA LEU A 278 3.94 12.73 3.13
C LEU A 278 3.33 12.37 1.76
N PRO A 279 3.12 13.35 0.86
CA PRO A 279 2.65 13.06 -0.49
C PRO A 279 3.68 12.21 -1.25
N THR A 280 3.20 11.18 -1.93
CA THR A 280 4.00 10.30 -2.78
C THR A 280 3.39 10.19 -4.16
N HIS A 281 4.12 9.73 -5.15
CA HIS A 281 3.65 9.49 -6.52
C HIS A 281 2.96 10.73 -7.17
N TRP A 282 3.50 11.91 -6.91
CA TRP A 282 3.01 13.17 -7.45
C TRP A 282 3.96 13.78 -8.48
N ASP A 283 5.20 13.27 -8.51
CA ASP A 283 6.30 13.77 -9.33
C ASP A 283 6.26 13.20 -10.76
N ASN A 284 6.92 13.89 -11.66
CA ASN A 284 7.17 13.41 -13.01
C ASN A 284 8.12 12.21 -12.96
N PHE A 285 7.57 11.01 -12.96
CA PHE A 285 8.32 9.78 -12.84
C PHE A 285 9.06 9.37 -14.14
N GLU A 286 8.85 10.06 -15.25
CA GLU A 286 9.67 9.89 -16.47
C GLU A 286 10.89 10.84 -16.47
N ALA A 287 10.94 11.83 -15.58
CA ALA A 287 12.09 12.72 -15.45
C ALA A 287 13.21 12.11 -14.62
N PRO A 288 14.50 12.41 -14.94
CA PRO A 288 15.63 11.88 -14.18
C PRO A 288 15.61 12.30 -12.70
N LEU A 289 16.07 11.40 -11.83
CA LEU A 289 16.20 11.66 -10.38
C LEU A 289 17.28 12.69 -10.00
N THR A 290 18.05 13.16 -10.95
CA THR A 290 19.08 14.21 -10.76
C THR A 290 18.51 15.62 -10.70
N SER A 291 17.23 15.77 -11.06
CA SER A 291 16.54 17.07 -11.07
C SER A 291 15.76 17.31 -9.78
N THR A 292 15.32 18.55 -9.58
CA THR A 292 14.27 18.84 -8.59
C THR A 292 12.97 18.15 -8.98
N PRO A 293 12.24 17.53 -8.04
CA PRO A 293 10.94 16.93 -8.34
C PRO A 293 10.01 17.95 -8.98
N THR A 294 9.47 17.63 -10.16
CA THR A 294 8.46 18.41 -10.84
C THR A 294 7.12 17.71 -10.76
N ASP A 295 6.06 18.49 -10.60
CA ASP A 295 4.70 17.93 -10.57
C ASP A 295 4.38 17.28 -11.92
N LEU A 296 3.96 16.02 -11.87
CA LEU A 296 3.57 15.23 -13.04
C LEU A 296 2.60 15.98 -13.96
N ARG A 297 1.77 16.81 -13.42
CA ARG A 297 0.68 17.49 -14.09
C ARG A 297 1.04 18.80 -14.76
N SER A 298 2.19 19.33 -14.45
CA SER A 298 2.77 20.38 -15.28
C SER A 298 2.98 19.89 -16.73
N VAL A 299 3.10 18.56 -16.90
CA VAL A 299 3.25 17.89 -18.19
C VAL A 299 1.91 17.60 -18.86
N TYR A 300 0.87 17.26 -18.08
CA TYR A 300 -0.46 16.88 -18.62
C TYR A 300 -1.45 18.02 -18.77
N GLY A 301 -1.14 19.20 -18.20
CA GLY A 301 -2.14 20.27 -18.08
C GLY A 301 -3.35 19.89 -17.22
N ASP A 302 -3.28 18.83 -16.44
CA ASP A 302 -4.35 18.36 -15.58
C ASP A 302 -4.50 19.28 -14.36
N PRO A 303 -5.70 19.78 -14.03
CA PRO A 303 -5.93 20.63 -12.86
C PRO A 303 -5.66 19.96 -11.52
N ALA A 304 -5.51 18.64 -11.48
CA ALA A 304 -5.22 17.92 -10.24
C ALA A 304 -3.74 18.01 -9.83
N ASN A 305 -3.10 19.18 -9.72
CA ASN A 305 -1.72 19.29 -9.28
C ASN A 305 -1.54 19.13 -7.76
N LEU A 306 -0.34 18.82 -7.31
CA LEU A 306 -0.02 18.66 -5.90
C LEU A 306 -0.52 19.83 -5.05
N ASP A 307 -0.36 21.07 -5.56
CA ASP A 307 -0.80 22.27 -4.85
C ASP A 307 -2.33 22.31 -4.66
N LEU A 308 -3.10 21.90 -5.66
CA LEU A 308 -4.56 21.79 -5.53
C LEU A 308 -4.96 20.72 -4.52
N TRP A 309 -4.31 19.57 -4.59
CA TRP A 309 -4.54 18.53 -3.60
C TRP A 309 -4.16 18.96 -2.19
N VAL A 310 -3.04 19.65 -2.01
CA VAL A 310 -2.64 20.22 -0.71
C VAL A 310 -3.66 21.24 -0.21
N LYS A 311 -4.19 22.10 -1.09
CA LYS A 311 -5.27 23.04 -0.75
C LYS A 311 -6.55 22.32 -0.33
N GLU A 312 -6.91 21.24 -1.02
CA GLU A 312 -8.04 20.39 -0.66
C GLU A 312 -7.83 19.73 0.72
N MET A 313 -6.65 19.13 0.93
CA MET A 313 -6.27 18.58 2.23
C MET A 313 -6.41 19.61 3.36
N LYS A 314 -5.95 20.84 3.15
CA LYS A 314 -6.04 21.90 4.15
C LYS A 314 -7.48 22.36 4.45
N LYS A 315 -8.40 22.26 3.47
CA LYS A 315 -9.83 22.49 3.70
C LYS A 315 -10.45 21.41 4.57
N VAL A 316 -10.10 20.14 4.32
CA VAL A 316 -10.67 18.98 5.01
C VAL A 316 -10.05 18.78 6.39
N THR A 317 -8.75 18.97 6.50
CA THR A 317 -7.96 18.73 7.71
C THR A 317 -6.89 19.79 7.92
N PRO A 318 -7.26 20.99 8.40
CA PRO A 318 -6.35 22.13 8.53
C PRO A 318 -5.20 21.87 9.52
N ARG A 319 -5.37 20.94 10.45
CA ARG A 319 -4.36 20.57 11.46
C ARG A 319 -3.33 19.56 10.96
N THR A 320 -3.61 18.84 9.89
CA THR A 320 -2.64 17.88 9.31
C THR A 320 -1.44 18.63 8.76
N ARG A 321 -0.27 18.25 9.20
CA ARG A 321 0.99 18.72 8.60
C ARG A 321 1.22 17.95 7.31
N ILE A 322 1.54 18.66 6.23
CA ILE A 322 1.87 18.08 4.92
C ILE A 322 3.30 18.48 4.61
N VAL A 323 4.15 17.50 4.30
CA VAL A 323 5.57 17.71 4.00
C VAL A 323 5.89 17.06 2.67
N THR A 324 6.23 17.88 1.68
CA THR A 324 6.78 17.45 0.40
C THR A 324 8.30 17.37 0.50
N MET A 325 8.89 16.37 -0.14
CA MET A 325 10.32 16.10 -0.01
C MET A 325 11.04 16.20 -1.36
N PRO A 326 12.27 16.72 -1.40
CA PRO A 326 13.17 16.52 -2.53
C PRO A 326 13.60 15.05 -2.65
N TYR A 327 14.03 14.64 -3.85
CA TYR A 327 14.62 13.31 -4.03
C TYR A 327 15.80 13.08 -3.11
N PHE A 328 15.92 11.88 -2.59
CA PHE A 328 16.98 11.41 -1.70
C PHE A 328 17.13 12.18 -0.39
N SER A 329 16.26 13.14 -0.13
CA SER A 329 16.25 13.82 1.17
C SER A 329 15.65 12.93 2.25
N SER A 330 16.08 13.14 3.50
CA SER A 330 15.57 12.45 4.67
C SER A 330 14.76 13.39 5.55
N TYR A 331 13.72 12.86 6.16
CA TYR A 331 12.84 13.55 7.08
C TYR A 331 12.58 12.70 8.32
N ALA A 332 12.80 13.26 9.51
CA ALA A 332 12.44 12.68 10.78
C ALA A 332 11.34 13.55 11.42
N PRO A 333 10.13 13.02 11.68
CA PRO A 333 9.00 13.78 12.22
C PRO A 333 9.14 14.15 13.69
#